data_56e0ba40008d11253cdb1bca6d2daee0
#
_entry.id   56e0ba40008d11253cdb1bca6d2daee0
#
_cell.length_a   1.000
_cell.length_b   1.000
_cell.length_c   1.000
_cell.angle_alpha   90.00
_cell.angle_beta   90.00
_cell.angle_gamma   90.00
#
_symmetry.space_group_name_H-M   'P 1'
#
loop_
_entity.id
_entity.type
_entity.pdbx_description
1 polymer ?
#
loop_
_entity_poly.entity_id
_entity_poly.type
_entity_poly.pdbx_seq_one_letter_code
_entity_poly.pdbx_strand_id
1 'polypeptide(L)'
;TPMFHVHAWGLPYTATMLGVKQVYPGRYEPERLVQMIKDHKVTFSHCVPTILQMVLNAEGAKDFDFGGMRVIIGGSALNRSLYNAAKAKGMQLGAAYGMSETCPLISAGYINLEDEAASEEQRISQRIKAGVPGPLVEARLMAADGSFLPKDGVTQGELVLRAPWLTQGYFREPEKSQE
;
A
#
# COMPACT_ATOMS: atom_id res chain seq x y z
N THR A 1 -3.63 -10.35 -0.47
CA THR A 1 -4.92 -9.64 -0.47
C THR A 1 -5.93 -10.47 -1.27
N PRO A 2 -7.21 -10.63 -0.81
CA PRO A 2 -8.24 -11.30 -1.57
C PRO A 2 -8.48 -10.64 -2.92
N MET A 3 -8.71 -11.43 -3.97
CA MET A 3 -8.85 -10.94 -5.35
C MET A 3 -10.08 -10.03 -5.55
N PHE A 4 -11.14 -10.18 -4.71
CA PHE A 4 -12.31 -9.33 -4.75
C PHE A 4 -12.09 -7.94 -4.11
N HIS A 5 -11.06 -7.79 -3.31
CA HIS A 5 -10.70 -6.51 -2.70
C HIS A 5 -10.04 -5.59 -3.72
N VAL A 6 -10.43 -4.31 -3.72
CA VAL A 6 -9.88 -3.30 -4.63
C VAL A 6 -8.34 -3.24 -4.61
N HIS A 7 -7.72 -3.48 -3.48
CA HIS A 7 -6.25 -3.56 -3.33
C HIS A 7 -5.60 -4.62 -4.25
N ALA A 8 -6.35 -5.59 -4.75
CA ALA A 8 -5.85 -6.64 -5.64
C ALA A 8 -6.26 -6.47 -7.11
N TRP A 9 -7.19 -5.56 -7.44
CA TRP A 9 -7.80 -5.53 -8.77
C TRP A 9 -6.83 -5.33 -9.92
N GLY A 10 -5.87 -4.44 -9.81
CA GLY A 10 -4.95 -4.10 -10.90
C GLY A 10 -3.76 -5.07 -11.07
N LEU A 11 -3.32 -5.73 -10.00
CA LEU A 11 -2.07 -6.47 -9.99
C LEU A 11 -2.07 -7.72 -10.89
N PRO A 12 -3.11 -8.57 -10.96
CA PRO A 12 -3.15 -9.69 -11.87
C PRO A 12 -3.03 -9.29 -13.35
N TYR A 13 -3.68 -8.20 -13.72
CA TYR A 13 -3.60 -7.67 -15.09
C TYR A 13 -2.22 -7.11 -15.40
N THR A 14 -1.67 -6.29 -14.51
CA THR A 14 -0.32 -5.73 -14.67
C THR A 14 0.74 -6.84 -14.73
N ALA A 15 0.65 -7.84 -13.86
CA ALA A 15 1.57 -8.96 -13.86
C ALA A 15 1.47 -9.79 -15.15
N THR A 16 0.26 -9.97 -15.69
CA THR A 16 0.05 -10.65 -16.97
C THR A 16 0.64 -9.84 -18.14
N MET A 17 0.39 -8.53 -18.18
CA MET A 17 0.96 -7.65 -19.21
C MET A 17 2.50 -7.67 -19.23
N LEU A 18 3.12 -7.78 -18.06
CA LEU A 18 4.58 -7.80 -17.91
C LEU A 18 5.19 -9.21 -18.02
N GLY A 19 4.37 -10.26 -18.21
CA GLY A 19 4.85 -11.64 -18.23
C GLY A 19 5.44 -12.11 -16.89
N VAL A 20 5.02 -11.53 -15.77
CA VAL A 20 5.55 -11.83 -14.44
C VAL A 20 4.85 -13.07 -13.88
N LYS A 21 5.63 -13.97 -13.29
CA LYS A 21 5.12 -15.15 -12.57
C LYS A 21 4.21 -14.70 -11.42
N GLN A 22 3.00 -15.26 -11.36
CA GLN A 22 2.03 -14.97 -10.33
C GLN A 22 1.85 -16.19 -9.41
N VAL A 23 1.78 -15.96 -8.10
CA VAL A 23 1.63 -16.98 -7.08
C VAL A 23 0.37 -16.69 -6.25
N TYR A 24 -0.59 -17.60 -6.31
CA TYR A 24 -1.88 -17.46 -5.62
C TYR A 24 -1.99 -18.47 -4.47
N PRO A 25 -1.94 -18.02 -3.21
CA PRO A 25 -1.86 -18.93 -2.07
C PRO A 25 -3.19 -19.63 -1.70
N GLY A 26 -4.32 -19.13 -2.20
CA GLY A 26 -5.63 -19.56 -1.72
C GLY A 26 -5.94 -19.01 -0.33
N ARG A 27 -6.22 -19.89 0.65
CA ARG A 27 -6.43 -19.47 2.04
C ARG A 27 -5.16 -18.86 2.64
N TYR A 28 -5.34 -17.85 3.49
CA TYR A 28 -4.25 -17.20 4.22
C TYR A 28 -3.90 -17.99 5.48
N GLU A 29 -3.06 -18.98 5.28
CA GLU A 29 -2.44 -19.75 6.36
C GLU A 29 -0.98 -19.28 6.47
N PRO A 30 -0.54 -18.76 7.63
CA PRO A 30 0.77 -18.10 7.75
C PRO A 30 1.93 -18.97 7.29
N GLU A 31 1.98 -20.23 7.72
CA GLU A 31 3.05 -21.17 7.35
C GLU A 31 3.07 -21.46 5.85
N ARG A 32 1.88 -21.61 5.25
CA ARG A 32 1.76 -21.82 3.81
C ARG A 32 2.24 -20.61 3.02
N LEU A 33 1.90 -19.39 3.47
CA LEU A 33 2.37 -18.15 2.84
C LEU A 33 3.90 -18.08 2.85
N VAL A 34 4.53 -18.33 3.99
CA VAL A 34 5.99 -18.33 4.11
C VAL A 34 6.60 -19.41 3.21
N GLN A 35 6.05 -20.62 3.21
CA GLN A 35 6.53 -21.70 2.36
C GLN A 35 6.46 -21.34 0.88
N MET A 36 5.33 -20.77 0.42
CA MET A 36 5.19 -20.35 -0.98
C MET A 36 6.14 -19.21 -1.35
N ILE A 37 6.40 -18.27 -0.44
CA ILE A 37 7.40 -17.22 -0.65
C ILE A 37 8.79 -17.85 -0.90
N LYS A 38 9.17 -18.85 -0.11
CA LYS A 38 10.43 -19.57 -0.24
C LYS A 38 10.50 -20.35 -1.56
N ASP A 39 9.53 -21.22 -1.81
CA ASP A 39 9.53 -22.17 -2.94
C ASP A 39 9.49 -21.44 -4.28
N HIS A 40 8.75 -20.35 -4.36
CA HIS A 40 8.58 -19.59 -5.59
C HIS A 40 9.49 -18.38 -5.70
N LYS A 41 10.34 -18.12 -4.68
CA LYS A 41 11.24 -16.95 -4.61
C LYS A 41 10.50 -15.65 -4.90
N VAL A 42 9.41 -15.41 -4.16
CA VAL A 42 8.56 -14.24 -4.35
C VAL A 42 9.34 -12.98 -4.03
N THR A 43 9.38 -12.04 -4.97
CA THR A 43 10.13 -10.78 -4.87
C THR A 43 9.25 -9.57 -4.62
N PHE A 44 7.94 -9.71 -4.85
CA PHE A 44 6.97 -8.63 -4.67
C PHE A 44 5.66 -9.17 -4.09
N SER A 45 5.07 -8.42 -3.17
CA SER A 45 3.73 -8.70 -2.66
C SER A 45 3.03 -7.41 -2.22
N HIS A 46 1.76 -7.54 -1.90
CA HIS A 46 0.97 -6.46 -1.28
C HIS A 46 0.00 -7.06 -0.27
N CYS A 47 -0.23 -6.39 0.81
CA CYS A 47 -1.17 -6.85 1.83
C CYS A 47 -1.57 -5.73 2.80
N VAL A 48 -2.50 -6.06 3.68
CA VAL A 48 -2.81 -5.23 4.84
C VAL A 48 -1.86 -5.55 6.00
N PRO A 49 -1.66 -4.64 6.97
CA PRO A 49 -0.73 -4.86 8.09
C PRO A 49 -0.97 -6.16 8.86
N THR A 50 -2.22 -6.58 9.04
CA THR A 50 -2.56 -7.83 9.74
C THR A 50 -1.99 -9.08 9.05
N ILE A 51 -2.03 -9.13 7.73
CA ILE A 51 -1.44 -10.25 6.96
C ILE A 51 0.08 -10.23 7.06
N LEU A 52 0.70 -9.06 6.97
CA LEU A 52 2.15 -8.95 7.20
C LEU A 52 2.53 -9.46 8.59
N GLN A 53 1.80 -9.04 9.63
CA GLN A 53 2.02 -9.50 11.01
C GLN A 53 1.91 -11.03 11.13
N MET A 54 0.91 -11.63 10.47
CA MET A 54 0.74 -13.09 10.44
C MET A 54 1.94 -13.79 9.80
N VAL A 55 2.43 -13.26 8.67
CA VAL A 55 3.61 -13.81 7.97
C VAL A 55 4.86 -13.71 8.84
N LEU A 56 5.09 -12.57 9.47
CA LEU A 56 6.29 -12.37 10.33
C LEU A 56 6.29 -13.23 11.58
N ASN A 57 5.10 -13.58 12.10
CA ASN A 57 4.93 -14.42 13.30
C ASN A 57 4.88 -15.91 12.99
N ALA A 58 4.86 -16.30 11.72
CA ALA A 58 4.89 -17.71 11.33
C ALA A 58 6.20 -18.37 11.78
N GLU A 59 6.15 -19.62 12.24
CA GLU A 59 7.35 -20.35 12.67
C GLU A 59 8.37 -20.46 11.52
N GLY A 60 7.89 -20.70 10.30
CA GLY A 60 8.73 -20.74 9.11
C GLY A 60 9.43 -19.43 8.76
N ALA A 61 8.97 -18.27 9.30
CA ALA A 61 9.60 -16.97 9.11
C ALA A 61 10.67 -16.65 10.15
N LYS A 62 10.79 -17.44 11.22
CA LYS A 62 11.63 -17.14 12.39
C LYS A 62 13.07 -16.84 12.02
N ASP A 63 13.71 -17.70 11.24
CA ASP A 63 15.09 -17.57 10.81
C ASP A 63 15.22 -17.33 9.30
N PHE A 64 14.13 -16.91 8.65
CA PHE A 64 14.11 -16.68 7.22
C PHE A 64 14.37 -15.21 6.87
N ASP A 65 15.37 -14.97 6.02
CA ASP A 65 15.60 -13.70 5.36
C ASP A 65 14.79 -13.62 4.07
N PHE A 66 13.89 -12.64 3.99
CA PHE A 66 13.06 -12.41 2.80
C PHE A 66 13.81 -11.74 1.62
N GLY A 67 15.14 -11.55 1.76
CA GLY A 67 16.03 -11.24 0.65
C GLY A 67 15.69 -9.99 -0.17
N GLY A 68 15.23 -8.92 0.47
CA GLY A 68 14.86 -7.68 -0.23
C GLY A 68 13.47 -7.71 -0.89
N MET A 69 12.63 -8.69 -0.55
CA MET A 69 11.24 -8.75 -1.02
C MET A 69 10.52 -7.41 -0.77
N ARG A 70 9.91 -6.87 -1.82
CA ARG A 70 9.18 -5.60 -1.75
C ARG A 70 7.73 -5.86 -1.39
N VAL A 71 7.19 -5.10 -0.42
CA VAL A 71 5.81 -5.24 0.02
C VAL A 71 5.12 -3.88 0.11
N ILE A 72 4.02 -3.74 -0.62
CA ILE A 72 3.14 -2.57 -0.52
C ILE A 72 2.10 -2.85 0.56
N ILE A 73 2.00 -1.95 1.53
CA ILE A 73 1.04 -2.03 2.62
C ILE A 73 -0.04 -0.97 2.41
N GLY A 74 -1.29 -1.44 2.30
CA GLY A 74 -2.46 -0.58 2.14
C GLY A 74 -3.64 -1.06 2.98
N GLY A 75 -4.75 -0.32 2.91
CA GLY A 75 -5.99 -0.64 3.64
C GLY A 75 -6.01 -0.17 5.09
N SER A 76 -4.86 0.03 5.73
CA SER A 76 -4.71 0.72 7.01
C SER A 76 -3.27 1.21 7.20
N ALA A 77 -3.04 2.04 8.22
CA ALA A 77 -1.75 2.64 8.48
C ALA A 77 -0.67 1.59 8.83
N LEU A 78 0.49 1.71 8.20
CA LEU A 78 1.67 0.95 8.54
C LEU A 78 2.34 1.59 9.76
N ASN A 79 2.31 0.92 10.91
CA ASN A 79 3.01 1.42 12.08
C ASN A 79 4.52 1.12 12.05
N ARG A 80 5.28 1.92 12.78
CA ARG A 80 6.75 1.82 12.85
C ARG A 80 7.25 0.47 13.36
N SER A 81 6.59 -0.10 14.34
CA SER A 81 7.02 -1.40 14.92
C SER A 81 6.96 -2.51 13.89
N LEU A 82 5.85 -2.60 13.15
CA LEU A 82 5.68 -3.58 12.08
C LEU A 82 6.66 -3.34 10.91
N TYR A 83 6.88 -2.07 10.56
CA TYR A 83 7.89 -1.71 9.56
C TYR A 83 9.29 -2.22 9.98
N ASN A 84 9.71 -1.94 11.22
CA ASN A 84 11.02 -2.35 11.72
C ASN A 84 11.16 -3.88 11.79
N ALA A 85 10.10 -4.58 12.24
CA ALA A 85 10.10 -6.04 12.28
C ALA A 85 10.27 -6.68 10.89
N ALA A 86 9.58 -6.16 9.88
CA ALA A 86 9.72 -6.64 8.51
C ALA A 86 11.08 -6.29 7.89
N LYS A 87 11.57 -5.06 8.14
CA LYS A 87 12.90 -4.63 7.71
C LYS A 87 14.01 -5.51 8.30
N ALA A 88 13.91 -5.85 9.58
CA ALA A 88 14.87 -6.75 10.25
C ALA A 88 14.91 -8.15 9.62
N LYS A 89 13.86 -8.54 8.87
CA LYS A 89 13.77 -9.78 8.10
C LYS A 89 14.09 -9.59 6.60
N GLY A 90 14.76 -8.50 6.23
CA GLY A 90 15.18 -8.22 4.85
C GLY A 90 14.09 -7.69 3.93
N MET A 91 12.87 -7.41 4.40
CA MET A 91 11.82 -6.85 3.55
C MET A 91 11.99 -5.35 3.29
N GLN A 92 11.56 -4.91 2.12
CA GLN A 92 11.44 -3.50 1.76
C GLN A 92 9.95 -3.11 1.73
N LEU A 93 9.54 -2.24 2.64
CA LEU A 93 8.15 -1.85 2.77
C LEU A 93 7.90 -0.43 2.25
N GLY A 94 6.71 -0.23 1.70
CA GLY A 94 6.15 1.08 1.40
C GLY A 94 4.65 1.09 1.71
N ALA A 95 4.19 2.15 2.37
CA ALA A 95 2.76 2.34 2.57
C ALA A 95 2.12 2.90 1.29
N ALA A 96 0.83 2.60 1.10
CA ALA A 96 0.03 3.13 0.01
C ALA A 96 -1.37 3.48 0.51
N TYR A 97 -1.98 4.47 -0.12
CA TYR A 97 -3.33 4.91 0.19
C TYR A 97 -4.24 4.84 -1.03
N GLY A 98 -5.44 4.41 -0.76
CA GLY A 98 -6.54 4.37 -1.70
C GLY A 98 -7.74 3.69 -1.08
N MET A 99 -8.84 3.66 -1.80
CA MET A 99 -10.11 3.08 -1.39
C MET A 99 -10.85 2.54 -2.62
N SER A 100 -12.02 1.95 -2.44
CA SER A 100 -12.80 1.39 -3.56
C SER A 100 -13.17 2.47 -4.57
N GLU A 101 -13.53 3.64 -4.10
CA GLU A 101 -13.90 4.81 -4.90
C GLU A 101 -12.73 5.35 -5.74
N THR A 102 -11.50 5.07 -5.35
CA THR A 102 -10.29 5.52 -6.06
C THR A 102 -9.68 4.45 -6.98
N CYS A 103 -10.25 3.27 -7.12
CA CYS A 103 -10.01 2.20 -8.08
C CYS A 103 -8.54 1.73 -8.29
N PRO A 104 -7.74 1.42 -7.30
CA PRO A 104 -7.74 1.71 -5.88
C PRO A 104 -6.81 2.84 -5.45
N LEU A 105 -5.70 3.07 -6.20
CA LEU A 105 -4.50 3.72 -5.70
C LEU A 105 -4.49 5.21 -6.01
N ILE A 106 -4.27 6.00 -4.97
CA ILE A 106 -4.08 7.45 -5.09
C ILE A 106 -2.64 7.86 -4.79
N SER A 107 -2.06 7.29 -3.75
CA SER A 107 -0.69 7.65 -3.37
C SER A 107 0.09 6.44 -2.86
N ALA A 108 1.40 6.52 -2.96
CA ALA A 108 2.30 5.50 -2.46
C ALA A 108 3.57 6.11 -1.88
N GLY A 109 4.08 5.50 -0.80
CA GLY A 109 5.42 5.76 -0.31
C GLY A 109 6.43 5.19 -1.32
N TYR A 110 7.27 6.05 -1.88
CA TYR A 110 8.28 5.61 -2.84
C TYR A 110 9.35 4.79 -2.12
N ILE A 111 9.48 3.53 -2.52
CA ILE A 111 10.53 2.64 -2.01
C ILE A 111 11.91 3.09 -2.53
N ASN A 112 11.94 3.82 -3.65
CA ASN A 112 13.17 4.16 -4.39
C ASN A 112 13.58 5.64 -4.32
N LEU A 113 12.78 6.53 -3.73
CA LEU A 113 13.22 7.91 -3.47
C LEU A 113 14.05 7.92 -2.18
N GLU A 114 15.28 7.47 -2.30
CA GLU A 114 16.26 7.69 -1.26
C GLU A 114 16.88 9.07 -1.51
N ASP A 115 16.48 10.03 -0.71
CA ASP A 115 17.34 11.19 -0.47
C ASP A 115 18.57 10.63 0.24
N GLU A 116 19.72 10.60 -0.47
CA GLU A 116 20.98 10.08 0.07
C GLU A 116 21.41 10.84 1.32
N ALA A 117 20.99 12.10 1.46
CA ALA A 117 21.22 12.93 2.62
C ALA A 117 20.26 12.66 3.79
N ALA A 118 19.14 11.96 3.57
CA ALA A 118 18.14 11.70 4.63
C ALA A 118 18.66 10.72 5.67
N SER A 119 18.44 11.03 6.94
CA SER A 119 18.69 10.10 8.04
C SER A 119 17.79 8.86 7.93
N GLU A 120 18.21 7.77 8.57
CA GLU A 120 17.40 6.55 8.64
C GLU A 120 16.00 6.83 9.23
N GLU A 121 15.92 7.68 10.23
CA GLU A 121 14.67 8.11 10.87
C GLU A 121 13.74 8.83 9.88
N GLN A 122 14.28 9.71 9.08
CA GLN A 122 13.54 10.42 8.03
C GLN A 122 13.04 9.45 6.96
N ARG A 123 13.87 8.52 6.52
CA ARG A 123 13.50 7.48 5.54
C ARG A 123 12.35 6.61 6.05
N ILE A 124 12.43 6.14 7.31
CA ILE A 124 11.34 5.36 7.93
C ILE A 124 10.07 6.19 7.99
N SER A 125 10.16 7.44 8.46
CA SER A 125 9.01 8.34 8.54
C SER A 125 8.32 8.56 7.20
N GLN A 126 9.06 8.63 6.11
CA GLN A 126 8.51 8.75 4.76
C GLN A 126 7.83 7.46 4.29
N ARG A 127 8.45 6.30 4.54
CA ARG A 127 7.97 5.00 4.06
C ARG A 127 6.70 4.50 4.74
N ILE A 128 6.46 4.89 5.99
CA ILE A 128 5.22 4.54 6.71
C ILE A 128 4.05 5.49 6.45
N LYS A 129 4.28 6.63 5.80
CA LYS A 129 3.23 7.54 5.36
C LYS A 129 2.58 7.07 4.06
N ALA A 130 1.36 7.55 3.80
CA ALA A 130 0.63 7.27 2.57
C ALA A 130 1.37 7.67 1.27
N GLY A 131 2.45 8.42 1.41
CA GLY A 131 3.33 8.80 0.32
C GLY A 131 2.87 10.02 -0.46
N VAL A 132 3.26 10.06 -1.74
CA VAL A 132 2.91 11.15 -2.64
C VAL A 132 1.85 10.70 -3.64
N PRO A 133 1.00 11.61 -4.15
CA PRO A 133 0.04 11.30 -5.19
C PRO A 133 0.72 10.71 -6.43
N GLY A 134 0.08 9.70 -7.02
CA GLY A 134 0.52 9.09 -8.27
C GLY A 134 0.39 10.03 -9.48
N PRO A 135 0.93 9.65 -10.64
CA PRO A 135 0.73 10.39 -11.88
C PRO A 135 -0.76 10.62 -12.16
N LEU A 136 -1.13 11.81 -12.65
CA LEU A 136 -2.49 12.22 -12.96
C LEU A 136 -3.43 12.37 -11.74
N VAL A 137 -2.93 12.24 -10.53
CA VAL A 137 -3.69 12.50 -9.31
C VAL A 137 -3.45 13.93 -8.83
N GLU A 138 -4.51 14.70 -8.74
CA GLU A 138 -4.54 15.96 -8.00
C GLU A 138 -5.12 15.70 -6.61
N ALA A 139 -4.37 16.05 -5.56
CA ALA A 139 -4.79 15.92 -4.18
C ALA A 139 -4.67 17.27 -3.49
N ARG A 140 -5.74 17.71 -2.81
CA ARG A 140 -5.80 18.96 -2.04
C ARG A 140 -6.45 18.72 -0.70
N LEU A 141 -6.17 19.61 0.22
CA LEU A 141 -6.92 19.71 1.49
C LEU A 141 -7.95 20.80 1.37
N MET A 142 -9.15 20.55 1.86
CA MET A 142 -10.28 21.47 1.85
C MET A 142 -10.78 21.72 3.27
N ALA A 143 -11.06 22.98 3.57
CA ALA A 143 -11.71 23.39 4.81
C ALA A 143 -13.23 23.19 4.72
N ALA A 144 -13.92 23.29 5.87
CA ALA A 144 -15.38 23.14 5.94
C ALA A 144 -16.17 24.18 5.12
N ASP A 145 -15.55 25.32 4.81
CA ASP A 145 -16.14 26.38 3.96
C ASP A 145 -15.87 26.19 2.46
N GLY A 146 -15.22 25.08 2.08
CA GLY A 146 -14.86 24.76 0.70
C GLY A 146 -13.56 25.41 0.20
N SER A 147 -12.88 26.21 1.02
CA SER A 147 -11.60 26.80 0.64
C SER A 147 -10.46 25.79 0.69
N PHE A 148 -9.45 25.94 -0.21
CA PHE A 148 -8.29 25.07 -0.18
C PHE A 148 -7.29 25.50 0.88
N LEU A 149 -6.78 24.50 1.60
CA LEU A 149 -5.80 24.65 2.67
C LEU A 149 -4.36 24.49 2.17
N PRO A 150 -3.37 25.06 2.89
CA PRO A 150 -1.97 24.94 2.51
C PRO A 150 -1.45 23.49 2.68
N LYS A 151 -0.49 23.11 1.83
CA LYS A 151 0.24 21.83 1.92
C LYS A 151 1.51 22.01 2.76
N ASP A 152 1.36 22.34 4.03
CA ASP A 152 2.46 22.65 4.96
C ASP A 152 2.88 21.47 5.85
N GLY A 153 2.20 20.33 5.72
CA GLY A 153 2.45 19.13 6.52
C GLY A 153 1.92 19.19 7.95
N VAL A 154 1.20 20.26 8.32
CA VAL A 154 0.65 20.51 9.66
C VAL A 154 -0.85 20.74 9.62
N THR A 155 -1.33 21.54 8.66
CA THR A 155 -2.75 21.88 8.51
C THR A 155 -3.56 20.65 8.16
N GLN A 156 -4.66 20.45 8.89
CA GLN A 156 -5.58 19.34 8.69
C GLN A 156 -6.84 19.80 7.96
N GLY A 157 -7.36 18.97 7.08
CA GLY A 157 -8.59 19.23 6.34
C GLY A 157 -9.11 17.97 5.65
N GLU A 158 -10.21 18.09 4.95
CA GLU A 158 -10.75 17.02 4.12
C GLU A 158 -9.86 16.80 2.90
N LEU A 159 -9.51 15.53 2.64
CA LEU A 159 -8.74 15.17 1.45
C LEU A 159 -9.67 15.08 0.25
N VAL A 160 -9.55 16.01 -0.67
CA VAL A 160 -10.26 15.99 -1.94
C VAL A 160 -9.34 15.58 -3.08
N LEU A 161 -9.85 14.76 -3.97
CA LEU A 161 -9.08 14.06 -4.98
C LEU A 161 -9.67 14.24 -6.38
N ARG A 162 -8.80 14.32 -7.37
CA ARG A 162 -9.15 14.27 -8.78
C ARG A 162 -8.20 13.34 -9.52
N ALA A 163 -8.74 12.35 -10.23
CA ALA A 163 -7.99 11.47 -11.11
C ALA A 163 -8.92 10.89 -12.19
N PRO A 164 -8.39 10.51 -13.36
CA PRO A 164 -9.24 10.03 -14.47
C PRO A 164 -9.93 8.69 -14.24
N TRP A 165 -9.50 7.94 -13.21
CA TRP A 165 -10.04 6.61 -12.87
C TRP A 165 -10.93 6.58 -11.63
N LEU A 166 -11.24 7.71 -11.02
CA LEU A 166 -12.15 7.74 -9.87
C LEU A 166 -13.54 7.24 -10.26
N THR A 167 -14.22 6.58 -9.32
CA THR A 167 -15.63 6.23 -9.52
C THR A 167 -16.46 7.46 -9.81
N GLN A 168 -17.46 7.30 -10.68
CA GLN A 168 -18.36 8.42 -11.03
C GLN A 168 -19.54 8.54 -10.08
N GLY A 169 -19.75 7.55 -9.20
CA GLY A 169 -20.81 7.57 -8.23
C GLY A 169 -21.16 6.20 -7.70
N TYR A 170 -22.07 6.16 -6.75
CA TYR A 170 -22.60 4.94 -6.15
C TYR A 170 -23.81 4.41 -6.91
N PHE A 171 -23.86 3.10 -7.09
CA PHE A 171 -24.92 2.45 -7.83
C PHE A 171 -26.29 2.70 -7.18
N ARG A 172 -27.22 3.27 -7.95
CA ARG A 172 -28.58 3.66 -7.51
C ARG A 172 -28.66 4.64 -6.34
N GLU A 173 -27.58 5.40 -6.09
CA GLU A 173 -27.49 6.38 -5.01
C GLU A 173 -27.03 7.75 -5.59
N PRO A 174 -27.86 8.42 -6.43
CA PRO A 174 -27.47 9.64 -7.11
C PRO A 174 -27.24 10.80 -6.13
N GLU A 175 -28.02 10.91 -5.05
CA GLU A 175 -27.85 11.98 -4.05
C GLU A 175 -26.52 11.83 -3.34
N LYS A 176 -26.21 10.65 -2.82
CA LYS A 176 -24.93 10.35 -2.16
C LYS A 176 -23.73 10.49 -3.10
N SER A 177 -23.95 10.36 -4.40
CA SER A 177 -22.88 10.52 -5.41
C SER A 177 -22.55 11.98 -5.70
N GLN A 178 -23.40 12.92 -5.30
CA GLN A 178 -23.24 14.37 -5.48
C GLN A 178 -22.71 15.08 -4.23
N GLU A 179 -22.75 14.43 -3.07
CA GLU A 179 -22.09 14.88 -1.84
C GLU A 179 -20.56 14.81 -1.95
#